data_5ab2562e94c727a0e838e837df7509e9
#
_entry.id   5ab2562e94c727a0e838e837df7509e9
#
_cell.length_a   1.000
_cell.length_b   1.000
_cell.length_c   1.000
_cell.angle_alpha   90.00
_cell.angle_beta   90.00
_cell.angle_gamma   90.00
#
_symmetry.space_group_name_H-M   'P 1'
#
loop_
_entity.id
_entity.type
_entity.pdbx_description
1 polymer ?
#
loop_
_entity_poly.entity_id
_entity_poly.type
_entity_poly.pdbx_seq_one_letter_code
_entity_poly.pdbx_strand_id
1 'polypeptide(L)'
;KNDAMKETTKKAVAPKKAIKVKKDPMKAAPPMKAAAPKGAGYRPAGGSSQTKAQMYNGETLFHGPLLQGLVQAEGIGADGLSAKCVQVPLTCAQAGQLATRSEIDGFAADVMMQAVLVWVRAQTGFASLPSGIGEMRWYRELPAGGDYFLSLKVTSKTDAACTCAVTMHDAAGVAYLAATGLNIVMGAGYYLQSSHPEELARLSIDGVADQ
;
A
#
# COMPACT_ATOMS: atom_id res chain seq x y z
N LYS A 1 13.10 -5.71 -75.32
CA LYS A 1 13.85 -5.94 -74.08
C LYS A 1 12.82 -6.07 -73.03
N ASN A 2 12.62 -7.34 -72.59
CA ASN A 2 11.64 -7.78 -71.66
C ASN A 2 12.21 -7.63 -70.23
N ASP A 3 11.48 -6.96 -69.39
CA ASP A 3 11.69 -7.08 -67.95
C ASP A 3 10.50 -7.81 -67.32
N ALA A 4 10.79 -8.98 -66.80
CA ALA A 4 9.83 -9.89 -66.18
C ALA A 4 9.55 -9.43 -64.73
N MET A 5 8.30 -9.03 -64.47
CA MET A 5 7.80 -8.84 -63.08
C MET A 5 7.69 -10.18 -62.37
N LYS A 6 8.44 -10.34 -61.30
CA LYS A 6 8.30 -11.44 -60.34
C LYS A 6 7.14 -11.17 -59.39
N GLU A 7 6.09 -11.95 -59.55
CA GLU A 7 4.93 -12.00 -58.67
C GLU A 7 5.28 -12.74 -57.38
N THR A 8 5.33 -12.04 -56.23
CA THR A 8 5.54 -12.63 -54.93
C THR A 8 4.20 -13.03 -54.31
N THR A 9 3.91 -14.31 -54.34
CA THR A 9 2.73 -14.94 -53.73
C THR A 9 2.78 -14.76 -52.21
N LYS A 10 1.84 -13.96 -51.67
CA LYS A 10 1.55 -13.86 -50.23
C LYS A 10 0.94 -15.17 -49.71
N LYS A 11 1.71 -15.88 -48.89
CA LYS A 11 1.26 -17.07 -48.19
C LYS A 11 0.25 -16.65 -47.10
N ALA A 12 -1.01 -17.06 -47.24
CA ALA A 12 -2.08 -16.81 -46.30
C ALA A 12 -1.78 -17.55 -44.98
N VAL A 13 -1.72 -16.78 -43.89
CA VAL A 13 -1.59 -17.32 -42.51
C VAL A 13 -2.97 -17.76 -42.06
N ALA A 14 -3.13 -19.03 -41.71
CA ALA A 14 -4.35 -19.63 -41.22
C ALA A 14 -4.77 -19.01 -39.87
N PRO A 15 -6.06 -18.80 -39.60
CA PRO A 15 -6.54 -18.21 -38.35
C PRO A 15 -6.25 -19.15 -37.16
N LYS A 16 -5.58 -18.63 -36.14
CA LYS A 16 -5.34 -19.33 -34.87
C LYS A 16 -6.68 -19.65 -34.19
N LYS A 17 -6.90 -20.92 -33.87
CA LYS A 17 -8.06 -21.41 -33.11
C LYS A 17 -8.20 -20.61 -31.82
N ALA A 18 -9.37 -20.00 -31.62
CA ALA A 18 -9.74 -19.32 -30.38
C ALA A 18 -9.75 -20.33 -29.23
N ILE A 19 -8.95 -20.06 -28.21
CA ILE A 19 -8.93 -20.82 -26.95
C ILE A 19 -10.24 -20.47 -26.22
N LYS A 20 -11.16 -21.44 -26.13
CA LYS A 20 -12.34 -21.32 -25.27
C LYS A 20 -11.87 -21.39 -23.82
N VAL A 21 -11.75 -20.23 -23.17
CA VAL A 21 -11.59 -20.16 -21.70
C VAL A 21 -12.92 -20.59 -21.09
N LYS A 22 -12.94 -21.75 -20.46
CA LYS A 22 -14.05 -22.14 -19.61
C LYS A 22 -14.10 -21.15 -18.45
N LYS A 23 -15.15 -20.35 -18.36
CA LYS A 23 -15.49 -19.59 -17.16
C LYS A 23 -15.99 -20.59 -16.12
N ASP A 24 -15.13 -21.02 -15.21
CA ASP A 24 -15.60 -21.66 -14.00
C ASP A 24 -16.44 -20.64 -13.22
N PRO A 25 -17.63 -21.03 -12.72
CA PRO A 25 -18.41 -20.12 -11.90
C PRO A 25 -17.59 -19.78 -10.65
N MET A 26 -17.23 -18.50 -10.49
CA MET A 26 -16.53 -17.97 -9.32
C MET A 26 -17.30 -18.44 -8.08
N LYS A 27 -16.66 -19.31 -7.30
CA LYS A 27 -17.16 -19.77 -6.01
C LYS A 27 -17.35 -18.53 -5.14
N ALA A 28 -18.56 -18.29 -4.70
CA ALA A 28 -18.88 -17.15 -3.83
C ALA A 28 -17.92 -17.15 -2.62
N ALA A 29 -17.40 -15.99 -2.29
CA ALA A 29 -16.53 -15.82 -1.13
C ALA A 29 -17.20 -16.41 0.12
N PRO A 30 -16.46 -17.09 0.99
CA PRO A 30 -17.02 -17.62 2.22
C PRO A 30 -17.59 -16.46 3.06
N PRO A 31 -18.76 -16.62 3.69
CA PRO A 31 -19.34 -15.56 4.49
C PRO A 31 -18.37 -15.16 5.61
N MET A 32 -18.13 -13.85 5.75
CA MET A 32 -17.35 -13.27 6.84
C MET A 32 -18.01 -13.61 8.17
N LYS A 33 -17.56 -14.67 8.84
CA LYS A 33 -18.21 -15.25 10.04
C LYS A 33 -17.44 -15.00 11.34
N ALA A 34 -16.34 -14.26 11.33
CA ALA A 34 -15.66 -13.90 12.58
C ALA A 34 -16.27 -12.62 13.14
N ALA A 35 -16.69 -12.64 14.39
CA ALA A 35 -17.10 -11.43 15.09
C ALA A 35 -15.93 -10.44 15.10
N ALA A 36 -16.18 -9.17 14.75
CA ALA A 36 -15.15 -8.14 14.75
C ALA A 36 -14.57 -7.98 16.16
N PRO A 37 -13.23 -8.04 16.35
CA PRO A 37 -12.63 -7.87 17.66
C PRO A 37 -12.93 -6.48 18.20
N LYS A 38 -13.17 -6.40 19.50
CA LYS A 38 -13.34 -5.15 20.25
C LYS A 38 -12.05 -4.82 20.99
N GLY A 39 -11.78 -3.53 21.21
CA GLY A 39 -10.60 -3.07 21.93
C GLY A 39 -9.37 -2.84 21.07
N ALA A 40 -9.57 -2.64 19.75
CA ALA A 40 -8.49 -2.39 18.79
C ALA A 40 -7.79 -1.02 18.97
N GLY A 41 -8.23 -0.18 19.88
CA GLY A 41 -7.72 1.17 20.11
C GLY A 41 -6.36 1.22 20.81
N TYR A 42 -5.32 0.59 20.21
CA TYR A 42 -3.95 0.76 20.70
C TYR A 42 -3.52 2.22 20.50
N ARG A 43 -3.02 2.83 21.55
CA ARG A 43 -2.34 4.14 21.53
C ARG A 43 -0.95 3.99 22.09
N PRO A 44 0.11 4.42 21.38
CA PRO A 44 1.47 4.37 21.90
C PRO A 44 1.56 5.22 23.18
N ALA A 45 2.33 4.75 24.14
CA ALA A 45 2.62 5.49 25.36
C ALA A 45 3.58 6.64 25.04
N GLY A 46 3.09 7.87 25.03
CA GLY A 46 3.84 9.05 24.63
C GLY A 46 4.03 9.13 23.12
N GLY A 47 4.69 10.16 22.63
CA GLY A 47 5.04 10.27 21.23
C GLY A 47 4.67 11.63 20.62
N SER A 48 5.19 11.84 19.41
CA SER A 48 4.90 13.02 18.60
C SER A 48 3.59 12.83 17.83
N SER A 49 3.03 13.94 17.34
CA SER A 49 1.91 13.93 16.41
C SER A 49 2.35 14.55 15.08
N GLN A 50 1.70 14.16 13.98
CA GLN A 50 1.92 14.75 12.67
C GLN A 50 0.59 15.06 12.01
N THR A 51 0.51 16.24 11.41
CA THR A 51 -0.62 16.67 10.59
C THR A 51 -0.56 16.00 9.21
N LYS A 52 -1.67 16.05 8.48
CA LYS A 52 -1.73 15.57 7.09
C LYS A 52 -0.63 16.17 6.22
N ALA A 53 -0.40 17.49 6.29
CA ALA A 53 0.63 18.17 5.50
C ALA A 53 2.06 17.73 5.85
N GLN A 54 2.33 17.39 7.10
CA GLN A 54 3.62 16.87 7.52
C GLN A 54 3.87 15.44 7.04
N MET A 55 2.82 14.63 6.93
CA MET A 55 2.93 13.25 6.41
C MET A 55 3.05 13.23 4.88
N TYR A 56 2.21 14.02 4.16
CA TYR A 56 2.18 14.06 2.68
C TYR A 56 3.03 15.22 2.14
N ASN A 57 4.29 15.25 2.52
CA ASN A 57 5.26 16.31 2.16
C ASN A 57 6.12 15.97 0.93
N GLY A 58 5.89 14.83 0.29
CA GLY A 58 6.69 14.31 -0.82
C GLY A 58 7.90 13.47 -0.39
N GLU A 59 8.39 13.66 0.85
CA GLU A 59 9.52 12.90 1.40
C GLU A 59 9.06 11.70 2.24
N THR A 60 8.08 11.89 3.11
CA THR A 60 7.53 10.81 3.95
C THR A 60 6.52 10.01 3.13
N LEU A 61 5.52 10.67 2.60
CA LEU A 61 4.52 10.09 1.71
C LEU A 61 4.39 10.94 0.44
N PHE A 62 4.48 10.30 -0.71
CA PHE A 62 4.39 10.91 -2.05
C PHE A 62 3.00 10.74 -2.70
N HIS A 63 2.05 10.17 -1.97
CA HIS A 63 0.72 9.83 -2.48
C HIS A 63 -0.08 11.07 -2.92
N GLY A 64 -0.66 11.00 -4.10
CA GLY A 64 -1.57 12.03 -4.62
C GLY A 64 -2.89 12.12 -3.84
N PRO A 65 -3.69 13.19 -4.04
CA PRO A 65 -4.87 13.50 -3.23
C PRO A 65 -5.88 12.37 -3.07
N LEU A 66 -6.02 11.50 -4.09
CA LEU A 66 -6.97 10.37 -4.08
C LEU A 66 -6.55 9.22 -3.16
N LEU A 67 -5.28 9.16 -2.77
CA LEU A 67 -4.74 8.12 -1.89
C LEU A 67 -4.36 8.64 -0.51
N GLN A 68 -4.66 9.90 -0.18
CA GLN A 68 -4.31 10.54 1.08
C GLN A 68 -5.33 10.23 2.18
N GLY A 69 -5.36 9.00 2.67
CA GLY A 69 -6.30 8.52 3.68
C GLY A 69 -5.92 8.83 5.14
N LEU A 70 -4.65 9.13 5.45
CA LEU A 70 -4.24 9.57 6.79
C LEU A 70 -4.59 11.06 6.97
N VAL A 71 -5.36 11.37 8.00
CA VAL A 71 -5.76 12.75 8.36
C VAL A 71 -4.78 13.33 9.38
N GLN A 72 -4.46 12.55 10.40
CA GLN A 72 -3.57 12.94 11.48
C GLN A 72 -2.98 11.69 12.15
N ALA A 73 -1.67 11.68 12.36
CA ALA A 73 -1.06 10.77 13.32
C ALA A 73 -1.20 11.40 14.71
N GLU A 74 -2.03 10.80 15.56
CA GLU A 74 -2.34 11.32 16.90
C GLU A 74 -1.28 10.94 17.93
N GLY A 75 -0.54 9.83 17.69
CA GLY A 75 0.56 9.36 18.53
C GLY A 75 1.52 8.51 17.72
N ILE A 76 2.81 8.88 17.73
CA ILE A 76 3.91 8.13 17.12
C ILE A 76 4.92 7.82 18.24
N GLY A 77 4.87 6.60 18.74
CA GLY A 77 5.75 6.11 19.80
C GLY A 77 6.76 5.09 19.30
N ALA A 78 7.64 4.64 20.19
CA ALA A 78 8.70 3.68 19.86
C ALA A 78 8.16 2.32 19.38
N ASP A 79 6.97 1.93 19.81
CA ASP A 79 6.36 0.62 19.59
C ASP A 79 5.13 0.66 18.66
N GLY A 80 4.81 1.84 18.08
CA GLY A 80 3.71 1.94 17.13
C GLY A 80 3.19 3.35 16.88
N LEU A 81 2.03 3.41 16.22
CA LEU A 81 1.37 4.64 15.81
C LEU A 81 -0.14 4.50 15.95
N SER A 82 -0.81 5.59 16.34
CA SER A 82 -2.25 5.74 16.19
C SER A 82 -2.57 6.91 15.27
N ALA A 83 -3.55 6.73 14.39
CA ALA A 83 -3.93 7.76 13.41
C ALA A 83 -5.44 7.86 13.25
N LYS A 84 -5.90 9.06 12.94
CA LYS A 84 -7.21 9.34 12.37
C LYS A 84 -7.12 9.25 10.86
N CYS A 85 -8.06 8.55 10.24
CA CYS A 85 -8.11 8.29 8.83
C CYS A 85 -9.47 8.67 8.24
N VAL A 86 -9.53 8.81 6.93
CA VAL A 86 -10.76 9.03 6.17
C VAL A 86 -10.76 8.15 4.92
N GLN A 87 -11.92 7.58 4.59
CA GLN A 87 -12.13 6.97 3.29
C GLN A 87 -12.35 8.08 2.26
N VAL A 88 -11.40 8.26 1.34
CA VAL A 88 -11.55 9.24 0.26
C VAL A 88 -12.61 8.71 -0.72
N PRO A 89 -13.73 9.42 -0.92
CA PRO A 89 -14.75 8.97 -1.85
C PRO A 89 -14.21 9.05 -3.29
N LEU A 90 -14.28 7.95 -4.01
CA LEU A 90 -13.98 7.92 -5.44
C LEU A 90 -15.19 8.47 -6.22
N THR A 91 -14.93 9.27 -7.24
CA THR A 91 -15.99 9.66 -8.20
C THR A 91 -16.43 8.42 -9.00
N CYS A 92 -17.65 8.45 -9.55
CA CYS A 92 -18.15 7.35 -10.39
C CYS A 92 -17.21 6.99 -11.55
N ALA A 93 -16.54 7.97 -12.16
CA ALA A 93 -15.57 7.74 -13.22
C ALA A 93 -14.32 7.01 -12.72
N GLN A 94 -13.82 7.39 -11.53
CA GLN A 94 -12.68 6.74 -10.89
C GLN A 94 -13.02 5.33 -10.41
N ALA A 95 -14.21 5.16 -9.82
CA ALA A 95 -14.72 3.84 -9.42
C ALA A 95 -14.93 2.92 -10.63
N GLY A 96 -15.38 3.44 -11.78
CA GLY A 96 -15.54 2.68 -13.02
C GLY A 96 -14.23 2.13 -13.57
N GLN A 97 -13.11 2.84 -13.39
CA GLN A 97 -11.77 2.37 -13.78
C GLN A 97 -11.20 1.31 -12.82
N LEU A 98 -11.63 1.35 -11.55
CA LEU A 98 -11.20 0.43 -10.49
C LEU A 98 -12.22 -0.70 -10.26
N ALA A 99 -13.34 -0.69 -10.98
CA ALA A 99 -14.52 -1.54 -10.75
C ALA A 99 -14.39 -3.01 -11.17
N THR A 100 -13.19 -3.54 -11.25
CA THR A 100 -13.06 -4.96 -10.94
C THR A 100 -13.27 -5.08 -9.44
N ARG A 101 -14.42 -5.64 -9.02
CA ARG A 101 -14.68 -5.97 -7.62
C ARG A 101 -13.49 -6.76 -7.07
N SER A 102 -12.58 -6.05 -6.45
CA SER A 102 -11.56 -6.66 -5.62
C SER A 102 -12.25 -7.06 -4.32
N GLU A 103 -12.06 -8.27 -3.87
CA GLU A 103 -12.46 -8.72 -2.53
C GLU A 103 -11.70 -7.94 -1.44
N ILE A 104 -10.68 -7.19 -1.83
CA ILE A 104 -9.81 -6.38 -0.98
C ILE A 104 -10.01 -4.92 -1.37
N ASP A 105 -10.33 -4.07 -0.39
CA ASP A 105 -10.29 -2.62 -0.56
C ASP A 105 -8.81 -2.18 -0.64
N GLY A 106 -8.33 -1.96 -1.87
CA GLY A 106 -6.95 -1.56 -2.14
C GLY A 106 -6.58 -0.22 -1.49
N PHE A 107 -7.55 0.68 -1.33
CA PHE A 107 -7.33 1.95 -0.64
C PHE A 107 -7.02 1.73 0.86
N ALA A 108 -7.81 0.90 1.54
CA ALA A 108 -7.56 0.58 2.94
C ALA A 108 -6.21 -0.14 3.14
N ALA A 109 -5.87 -1.06 2.24
CA ALA A 109 -4.57 -1.73 2.27
C ALA A 109 -3.41 -0.74 2.11
N ASP A 110 -3.55 0.22 1.20
CA ASP A 110 -2.54 1.27 0.98
C ASP A 110 -2.40 2.19 2.21
N VAL A 111 -3.50 2.65 2.81
CA VAL A 111 -3.49 3.49 4.03
C VAL A 111 -2.79 2.78 5.21
N MET A 112 -2.94 1.47 5.34
CA MET A 112 -2.18 0.70 6.35
C MET A 112 -0.69 0.79 6.10
N MET A 113 -0.25 0.65 4.85
CA MET A 113 1.16 0.75 4.49
C MET A 113 1.68 2.16 4.69
N GLN A 114 0.93 3.19 4.32
CA GLN A 114 1.27 4.59 4.58
C GLN A 114 1.55 4.84 6.07
N ALA A 115 0.71 4.31 6.97
CA ALA A 115 0.93 4.46 8.40
C ALA A 115 2.25 3.84 8.87
N VAL A 116 2.63 2.69 8.31
CA VAL A 116 3.93 2.07 8.61
C VAL A 116 5.09 2.93 8.10
N LEU A 117 4.99 3.47 6.87
CA LEU A 117 6.01 4.36 6.30
C LEU A 117 6.19 5.62 7.17
N VAL A 118 5.10 6.23 7.64
CA VAL A 118 5.13 7.38 8.56
C VAL A 118 5.84 7.02 9.86
N TRP A 119 5.51 5.87 10.44
CA TRP A 119 6.15 5.41 11.67
C TRP A 119 7.65 5.18 11.49
N VAL A 120 8.05 4.44 10.44
CA VAL A 120 9.46 4.18 10.14
C VAL A 120 10.24 5.49 9.98
N ARG A 121 9.71 6.41 9.18
CA ARG A 121 10.35 7.70 8.94
C ARG A 121 10.54 8.50 10.22
N ALA A 122 9.51 8.54 11.07
CA ALA A 122 9.56 9.25 12.35
C ALA A 122 10.55 8.63 13.35
N GLN A 123 10.73 7.30 13.33
CA GLN A 123 11.59 6.60 14.28
C GLN A 123 13.06 6.45 13.82
N THR A 124 13.29 6.45 12.52
CA THR A 124 14.62 6.13 11.96
C THR A 124 15.19 7.21 11.06
N GLY A 125 14.36 8.11 10.53
CA GLY A 125 14.74 9.04 9.47
C GLY A 125 14.89 8.37 8.08
N PHE A 126 14.79 7.05 7.98
CA PHE A 126 14.97 6.32 6.73
C PHE A 126 13.69 6.24 5.92
N ALA A 127 13.84 6.12 4.61
CA ALA A 127 12.78 5.65 3.74
C ALA A 127 12.59 4.14 3.92
N SER A 128 11.42 3.64 3.54
CA SER A 128 11.09 2.23 3.67
C SER A 128 10.12 1.77 2.58
N LEU A 129 10.11 0.46 2.33
CA LEU A 129 9.22 -0.16 1.36
C LEU A 129 8.50 -1.36 1.98
N PRO A 130 7.17 -1.47 1.79
CA PRO A 130 6.44 -2.68 2.13
C PRO A 130 6.96 -3.87 1.31
N SER A 131 7.22 -5.00 1.96
CA SER A 131 7.73 -6.22 1.32
C SER A 131 6.74 -7.38 1.38
N GLY A 132 5.71 -7.30 2.23
CA GLY A 132 4.68 -8.33 2.31
C GLY A 132 3.67 -8.13 3.44
N ILE A 133 2.59 -8.89 3.34
CA ILE A 133 1.54 -9.00 4.36
C ILE A 133 1.37 -10.48 4.67
N GLY A 134 1.42 -10.86 5.95
CA GLY A 134 1.21 -12.25 6.37
C GLY A 134 -0.25 -12.66 6.32
N GLU A 135 -1.11 -11.91 6.96
CA GLU A 135 -2.55 -12.16 6.98
C GLU A 135 -3.31 -10.84 7.03
N MET A 136 -4.46 -10.80 6.32
CA MET A 136 -5.42 -9.69 6.36
C MET A 136 -6.83 -10.26 6.55
N ARG A 137 -7.57 -9.71 7.51
CA ARG A 137 -8.96 -10.12 7.82
C ARG A 137 -9.88 -8.92 7.75
N TRP A 138 -10.92 -9.05 6.94
CA TRP A 138 -12.03 -8.10 6.82
C TRP A 138 -13.16 -8.53 7.72
N TYR A 139 -13.71 -7.61 8.49
CA TYR A 139 -14.83 -7.84 9.38
C TYR A 139 -16.09 -7.11 8.92
N ARG A 140 -15.92 -5.90 8.40
CA ARG A 140 -17.00 -5.04 7.89
C ARG A 140 -16.44 -3.97 6.95
N GLU A 141 -17.32 -3.36 6.15
CA GLU A 141 -16.94 -2.27 5.25
C GLU A 141 -16.52 -1.01 6.02
N LEU A 142 -15.55 -0.28 5.45
CA LEU A 142 -15.18 1.04 5.95
C LEU A 142 -16.29 2.06 5.67
N PRO A 143 -16.44 3.10 6.54
CA PRO A 143 -17.47 4.11 6.34
C PRO A 143 -17.16 4.96 5.11
N ALA A 144 -18.03 4.94 4.09
CA ALA A 144 -17.86 5.73 2.89
C ALA A 144 -17.85 7.23 3.23
N GLY A 145 -16.73 7.91 2.97
CA GLY A 145 -16.53 9.33 3.29
C GLY A 145 -16.51 9.66 4.79
N GLY A 146 -16.50 8.63 5.65
CA GLY A 146 -16.48 8.78 7.10
C GLY A 146 -15.09 8.63 7.71
N ASP A 147 -14.97 9.11 8.94
CA ASP A 147 -13.76 8.94 9.75
C ASP A 147 -13.66 7.51 10.30
N TYR A 148 -12.45 6.99 10.33
CA TYR A 148 -12.09 5.78 11.06
C TYR A 148 -10.71 5.96 11.69
N PHE A 149 -10.31 5.02 12.54
CA PHE A 149 -9.05 5.06 13.26
C PHE A 149 -8.16 3.90 12.86
N LEU A 150 -6.86 4.11 12.93
CA LEU A 150 -5.85 3.11 12.67
C LEU A 150 -4.94 3.00 13.89
N SER A 151 -4.71 1.78 14.34
CA SER A 151 -3.76 1.43 15.38
C SER A 151 -2.71 0.51 14.80
N LEU A 152 -1.46 0.94 14.82
CA LEU A 152 -0.29 0.19 14.39
C LEU A 152 0.55 -0.20 15.60
N LYS A 153 0.91 -1.47 15.70
CA LYS A 153 1.83 -1.99 16.68
C LYS A 153 3.01 -2.68 16.02
N VAL A 154 4.21 -2.30 16.39
CA VAL A 154 5.43 -2.97 15.94
C VAL A 154 5.60 -4.27 16.72
N THR A 155 5.72 -5.38 16.04
CA THR A 155 5.87 -6.72 16.63
C THR A 155 7.32 -7.20 16.59
N SER A 156 8.10 -6.71 15.63
CA SER A 156 9.54 -6.99 15.53
C SER A 156 10.24 -5.84 14.81
N LYS A 157 11.49 -5.56 15.19
CA LYS A 157 12.31 -4.51 14.55
C LYS A 157 13.78 -4.91 14.59
N THR A 158 14.47 -4.68 13.48
CA THR A 158 15.92 -4.69 13.32
C THR A 158 16.37 -3.37 12.73
N ASP A 159 17.64 -3.18 12.44
CA ASP A 159 18.15 -1.97 11.77
C ASP A 159 17.70 -1.87 10.29
N ALA A 160 17.42 -3.02 9.65
CA ALA A 160 17.08 -3.08 8.23
C ALA A 160 15.61 -3.40 7.93
N ALA A 161 14.83 -3.84 8.93
CA ALA A 161 13.45 -4.26 8.71
C ALA A 161 12.59 -4.14 9.97
N CYS A 162 11.29 -4.04 9.79
CA CYS A 162 10.32 -4.22 10.88
C CYS A 162 9.10 -5.02 10.43
N THR A 163 8.44 -5.63 11.40
CA THR A 163 7.15 -6.30 11.21
C THR A 163 6.12 -5.64 12.09
N CYS A 164 4.95 -5.38 11.55
CA CYS A 164 3.87 -4.67 12.23
C CYS A 164 2.56 -5.46 12.20
N ALA A 165 1.69 -5.15 13.14
CA ALA A 165 0.27 -5.46 13.11
C ALA A 165 -0.51 -4.15 13.05
N VAL A 166 -1.55 -4.09 12.21
CA VAL A 166 -2.40 -2.91 12.02
C VAL A 166 -3.85 -3.30 12.18
N THR A 167 -4.62 -2.47 12.85
CA THR A 167 -6.07 -2.60 12.94
C THR A 167 -6.72 -1.28 12.59
N MET A 168 -7.67 -1.30 11.65
CA MET A 168 -8.58 -0.20 11.38
C MET A 168 -9.87 -0.42 12.15
N HIS A 169 -10.35 0.59 12.86
CA HIS A 169 -11.48 0.46 13.77
C HIS A 169 -12.30 1.74 13.85
N ASP A 170 -13.52 1.65 14.39
CA ASP A 170 -14.33 2.82 14.71
C ASP A 170 -13.91 3.47 16.03
N ALA A 171 -14.59 4.54 16.41
CA ALA A 171 -14.34 5.25 17.67
C ALA A 171 -14.59 4.39 18.92
N ALA A 172 -15.41 3.33 18.82
CA ALA A 172 -15.67 2.38 19.89
C ALA A 172 -14.63 1.23 19.93
N GLY A 173 -13.65 1.24 19.05
CA GLY A 173 -12.61 0.21 18.95
C GLY A 173 -13.09 -1.10 18.31
N VAL A 174 -14.21 -1.09 17.56
CA VAL A 174 -14.66 -2.28 16.83
C VAL A 174 -14.01 -2.31 15.46
N ALA A 175 -13.29 -3.38 15.17
CA ALA A 175 -12.48 -3.48 13.96
C ALA A 175 -13.31 -3.52 12.67
N TYR A 176 -12.84 -2.83 11.65
CA TYR A 176 -13.22 -2.98 10.24
C TYR A 176 -12.32 -4.01 9.57
N LEU A 177 -11.03 -3.91 9.81
CA LEU A 177 -9.97 -4.65 9.17
C LEU A 177 -8.82 -4.83 10.14
N ALA A 178 -8.18 -6.00 10.13
CA ALA A 178 -6.94 -6.24 10.84
C ALA A 178 -5.94 -6.95 9.91
N ALA A 179 -4.67 -6.56 10.01
CA ALA A 179 -3.58 -7.19 9.29
C ALA A 179 -2.41 -7.47 10.23
N THR A 180 -1.74 -8.60 10.01
CA THR A 180 -0.55 -9.01 10.76
C THR A 180 0.55 -9.44 9.81
N GLY A 181 1.80 -9.38 10.28
CA GLY A 181 2.94 -9.72 9.44
C GLY A 181 3.13 -8.71 8.29
N LEU A 182 2.84 -7.43 8.53
CA LEU A 182 3.20 -6.38 7.60
C LEU A 182 4.72 -6.21 7.67
N ASN A 183 5.42 -6.71 6.68
CA ASN A 183 6.87 -6.68 6.62
C ASN A 183 7.34 -5.48 5.81
N ILE A 184 8.27 -4.74 6.39
CA ILE A 184 8.81 -3.51 5.83
C ILE A 184 10.32 -3.61 5.83
N VAL A 185 10.96 -3.30 4.71
CA VAL A 185 12.40 -3.10 4.63
C VAL A 185 12.72 -1.61 4.73
N MET A 186 13.81 -1.30 5.43
CA MET A 186 14.24 0.06 5.74
C MET A 186 15.68 0.27 5.27
N GLY A 187 16.02 1.46 4.78
CA GLY A 187 17.39 1.75 4.41
C GLY A 187 17.60 3.17 3.90
N ALA A 188 18.77 3.70 4.12
CA ALA A 188 19.15 5.03 3.66
C ALA A 188 19.11 5.16 2.12
N GLY A 189 19.39 4.07 1.39
CA GLY A 189 19.37 4.05 -0.07
C GLY A 189 18.00 4.32 -0.69
N TYR A 190 16.91 3.95 -0.01
CA TYR A 190 15.55 4.21 -0.50
C TYR A 190 15.17 5.70 -0.47
N TYR A 191 15.78 6.45 0.44
CA TYR A 191 15.58 7.89 0.54
C TYR A 191 16.17 8.64 -0.66
N LEU A 192 17.39 8.27 -1.05
CA LEU A 192 18.09 8.90 -2.17
C LEU A 192 17.37 8.70 -3.51
N GLN A 193 16.72 7.54 -3.69
CA GLN A 193 15.97 7.24 -4.92
C GLN A 193 14.78 8.14 -5.19
N SER A 194 14.12 8.63 -4.16
CA SER A 194 12.92 9.45 -4.32
C SER A 194 13.17 10.94 -4.31
N SER A 195 14.23 11.41 -3.58
CA SER A 195 14.41 12.80 -3.26
C SER A 195 15.58 13.48 -3.97
N HIS A 196 16.61 12.72 -4.36
CA HIS A 196 17.87 13.25 -4.92
C HIS A 196 18.47 12.34 -5.99
N PRO A 197 17.87 12.30 -7.21
CA PRO A 197 18.35 11.44 -8.29
C PRO A 197 19.82 11.77 -8.71
N GLU A 198 20.27 13.01 -8.51
CA GLU A 198 21.66 13.43 -8.76
C GLU A 198 22.67 12.83 -7.76
N GLU A 199 22.28 12.59 -6.50
CA GLU A 199 23.16 11.95 -5.50
C GLU A 199 23.30 10.44 -5.75
N LEU A 200 22.25 9.82 -6.23
CA LEU A 200 22.28 8.42 -6.68
C LEU A 200 23.26 8.20 -7.81
N ALA A 201 23.30 9.12 -8.77
CA ALA A 201 24.22 9.06 -9.89
C ALA A 201 25.69 9.13 -9.40
N ARG A 202 25.98 9.87 -8.36
CA ARG A 202 27.32 9.94 -7.74
C ARG A 202 27.68 8.64 -7.02
N LEU A 203 26.77 8.10 -6.21
CA LEU A 203 27.01 6.85 -5.46
C LEU A 203 27.21 5.63 -6.35
N SER A 204 26.54 5.57 -7.52
CA SER A 204 26.72 4.48 -8.48
C SER A 204 28.04 4.57 -9.24
N ILE A 205 28.65 5.74 -9.34
CA ILE A 205 29.96 5.93 -10.00
C ILE A 205 31.09 5.53 -9.05
N ASP A 206 31.00 5.92 -7.77
CA ASP A 206 32.03 5.63 -6.77
C ASP A 206 32.06 4.16 -6.36
N GLY A 207 30.93 3.42 -6.47
CA GLY A 207 30.85 1.99 -6.16
C GLY A 207 31.38 1.04 -7.24
N VAL A 208 31.68 1.51 -8.43
CA VAL A 208 32.20 0.70 -9.56
C VAL A 208 33.73 0.83 -9.71
N ALA A 209 34.35 1.79 -9.02
CA ALA A 209 35.79 2.03 -9.16
C ALA A 209 36.69 1.13 -8.29
N ASP A 210 36.10 0.34 -7.38
CA ASP A 210 36.88 -0.49 -6.40
C ASP A 210 36.60 -2.01 -6.51
N GLN A 211 36.29 -2.55 -7.72
CA GLN A 211 36.28 -3.99 -7.95
C GLN A 211 37.13 -4.40 -9.14
#